data_644fd306b964dabda2811a02dc123a6c
#
_entry.id   644fd306b964dabda2811a02dc123a6c
#
_cell.length_a   1.000
_cell.length_b   1.000
_cell.length_c   1.000
_cell.angle_alpha   90.00
_cell.angle_beta   90.00
_cell.angle_gamma   90.00
#
_symmetry.space_group_name_H-M   'P 1'
#
loop_
_entity.id
_entity.type
_entity.pdbx_description
1 polymer ?
#
loop_
_entity_poly.entity_id
_entity_poly.type
_entity_poly.pdbx_seq_one_letter_code
_entity_poly.pdbx_strand_id
1 'polypeptide(L)'
;MALANVTRSRRVTILGATGSVGQNTLDLINRSPDTYQVVALTAQRNVELLASQARQSNAGLAVIGDEDLYSDLRDALAGTSVRVAAGEAALCEAADQPSDWVMAGIVGAAGLHPTLSAIRRGAIVALANKECLVCAGELMLEEVKQNGATLLPVDSEHNAIYQVFDFD
;
A
#
# COMPACT_ATOMS: atom_id res chain seq x y z
N MET A 1 20.53 -31.29 -13.44
CA MET A 1 20.89 -29.99 -12.81
C MET A 1 19.64 -29.14 -12.86
N ALA A 2 18.82 -29.12 -11.79
CA ALA A 2 17.58 -28.37 -11.73
C ALA A 2 17.94 -26.90 -11.52
N LEU A 3 17.60 -26.05 -12.48
CA LEU A 3 17.65 -24.59 -12.31
C LEU A 3 16.62 -24.25 -11.22
N ALA A 4 17.11 -23.88 -10.05
CA ALA A 4 16.28 -23.27 -9.02
C ALA A 4 15.66 -22.00 -9.65
N ASN A 5 14.36 -22.03 -9.90
CA ASN A 5 13.60 -20.82 -10.17
C ASN A 5 13.72 -19.93 -8.93
N VAL A 6 14.65 -19.00 -8.94
CA VAL A 6 14.69 -17.93 -7.95
C VAL A 6 13.47 -17.06 -8.25
N THR A 7 12.35 -17.41 -7.65
CA THR A 7 11.16 -16.55 -7.68
C THR A 7 11.52 -15.26 -6.96
N ARG A 8 11.68 -14.18 -7.72
CA ARG A 8 11.91 -12.84 -7.19
C ARG A 8 10.81 -12.52 -6.19
N SER A 9 11.18 -12.10 -4.98
CA SER A 9 10.21 -11.65 -3.98
C SER A 9 9.35 -10.50 -4.54
N ARG A 10 8.03 -10.56 -4.31
CA ARG A 10 7.08 -9.55 -4.76
C ARG A 10 7.18 -8.32 -3.86
N ARG A 11 7.31 -7.16 -4.46
CA ARG A 11 7.46 -5.88 -3.76
C ARG A 11 6.10 -5.27 -3.49
N VAL A 12 5.85 -4.87 -2.25
CA VAL A 12 4.53 -4.43 -1.78
C VAL A 12 4.62 -3.09 -1.06
N THR A 13 3.71 -2.17 -1.40
CA THR A 13 3.44 -0.96 -0.63
C THR A 13 2.08 -1.08 0.03
N ILE A 14 1.96 -0.69 1.32
CA ILE A 14 0.70 -0.74 2.07
C ILE A 14 0.35 0.67 2.54
N LEU A 15 -0.65 1.24 1.91
CA LEU A 15 -1.24 2.52 2.29
C LEU A 15 -2.30 2.27 3.36
N GLY A 16 -2.12 2.84 4.55
CA GLY A 16 -3.00 2.60 5.69
C GLY A 16 -2.70 1.31 6.45
N ALA A 17 -1.40 1.02 6.71
CA ALA A 17 -0.92 -0.20 7.32
C ALA A 17 -1.48 -0.46 8.73
N THR A 18 -1.83 0.58 9.48
CA THR A 18 -2.38 0.47 10.83
C THR A 18 -3.91 0.26 10.88
N GLY A 19 -4.60 0.36 9.75
CA GLY A 19 -6.00 -0.01 9.61
C GLY A 19 -6.20 -1.54 9.56
N SER A 20 -7.45 -1.99 9.69
CA SER A 20 -7.77 -3.43 9.73
C SER A 20 -7.29 -4.20 8.49
N VAL A 21 -7.53 -3.65 7.30
CA VAL A 21 -7.09 -4.27 6.04
C VAL A 21 -5.56 -4.30 5.95
N GLY A 22 -4.88 -3.19 6.32
CA GLY A 22 -3.43 -3.11 6.31
C GLY A 22 -2.78 -4.10 7.28
N GLN A 23 -3.32 -4.23 8.49
CA GLN A 23 -2.85 -5.19 9.48
C GLN A 23 -3.00 -6.64 9.00
N ASN A 24 -4.17 -6.99 8.45
CA ASN A 24 -4.40 -8.32 7.90
C ASN A 24 -3.47 -8.62 6.71
N THR A 25 -3.23 -7.63 5.86
CA THR A 25 -2.29 -7.75 4.74
C THR A 25 -0.87 -8.03 5.24
N LEU A 26 -0.41 -7.28 6.24
CA LEU A 26 0.91 -7.49 6.84
C LEU A 26 1.03 -8.84 7.55
N ASP A 27 -0.01 -9.30 8.24
CA ASP A 27 0.00 -10.62 8.86
C ASP A 27 0.22 -11.73 7.81
N LEU A 28 -0.48 -11.66 6.67
CA LEU A 28 -0.30 -12.60 5.57
C LEU A 28 1.11 -12.53 4.95
N ILE A 29 1.65 -11.33 4.76
CA ILE A 29 3.00 -11.11 4.22
C ILE A 29 4.04 -11.70 5.18
N ASN A 30 3.92 -11.45 6.47
CA ASN A 30 4.85 -11.90 7.50
C ASN A 30 4.88 -13.44 7.67
N ARG A 31 3.83 -14.13 7.23
CA ARG A 31 3.80 -15.62 7.16
C ARG A 31 4.62 -16.17 6.00
N SER A 32 5.01 -15.34 5.03
CA SER A 32 5.77 -15.76 3.84
C SER A 32 6.87 -14.74 3.52
N PRO A 33 7.85 -14.54 4.43
CA PRO A 33 8.83 -13.46 4.33
C PRO A 33 9.75 -13.57 3.10
N ASP A 34 10.00 -14.78 2.61
CA ASP A 34 10.81 -14.99 1.41
C ASP A 34 10.08 -14.64 0.11
N THR A 35 8.75 -14.55 0.18
CA THR A 35 7.88 -14.28 -0.98
C THR A 35 7.66 -12.78 -1.20
N TYR A 36 7.71 -11.99 -0.12
CA TYR A 36 7.35 -10.57 -0.16
C TYR A 36 8.44 -9.68 0.42
N GLN A 37 8.56 -8.49 -0.18
CA GLN A 37 9.39 -7.39 0.33
C GLN A 37 8.51 -6.17 0.54
N VAL A 38 8.44 -5.67 1.76
CA VAL A 38 7.69 -4.45 2.07
C VAL A 38 8.52 -3.23 1.67
N VAL A 39 8.03 -2.49 0.68
CA VAL A 39 8.67 -1.28 0.15
C VAL A 39 8.34 -0.07 1.02
N ALA A 40 7.05 0.16 1.28
CA ALA A 40 6.59 1.27 2.11
C ALA A 40 5.34 0.90 2.93
N LEU A 41 5.26 1.46 4.12
CA LEU A 41 4.10 1.43 5.00
C LEU A 41 3.67 2.85 5.33
N THR A 42 2.36 3.09 5.36
CA THR A 42 1.84 4.40 5.76
C THR A 42 0.79 4.28 6.86
N ALA A 43 0.70 5.31 7.71
CA ALA A 43 -0.38 5.48 8.67
C ALA A 43 -0.71 6.96 8.83
N GLN A 44 -1.90 7.30 9.35
CA GLN A 44 -2.26 8.70 9.56
C GLN A 44 -1.61 9.25 10.83
N ARG A 45 -1.81 8.58 11.99
CA ARG A 45 -1.36 9.08 13.30
C ARG A 45 -0.75 8.02 14.22
N ASN A 46 -0.97 6.74 13.96
CA ASN A 46 -0.55 5.68 14.88
C ASN A 46 0.94 5.35 14.71
N VAL A 47 1.79 6.16 15.33
CA VAL A 47 3.25 6.04 15.30
C VAL A 47 3.73 4.71 15.85
N GLU A 48 3.21 4.30 17.02
CA GLU A 48 3.68 3.10 17.73
C GLU A 48 3.46 1.84 16.88
N LEU A 49 2.24 1.67 16.37
CA LEU A 49 1.92 0.51 15.55
C LEU A 49 2.67 0.53 14.22
N LEU A 50 2.76 1.71 13.56
CA LEU A 50 3.50 1.85 12.30
C LEU A 50 4.98 1.51 12.47
N ALA A 51 5.61 2.01 13.54
CA ALA A 51 7.02 1.73 13.82
C ALA A 51 7.26 0.24 14.12
N SER A 52 6.35 -0.39 14.89
CA SER A 52 6.40 -1.83 15.17
C SER A 52 6.30 -2.64 13.87
N GLN A 53 5.33 -2.33 13.03
CA GLN A 53 5.10 -2.98 11.73
C GLN A 53 6.31 -2.80 10.79
N ALA A 54 6.86 -1.59 10.71
CA ALA A 54 8.01 -1.28 9.86
C ALA A 54 9.27 -2.03 10.29
N ARG A 55 9.52 -2.17 11.60
CA ARG A 55 10.61 -2.98 12.13
C ARG A 55 10.42 -4.47 11.82
N GLN A 56 9.22 -5.00 12.08
CA GLN A 56 8.93 -6.43 11.92
C GLN A 56 9.04 -6.87 10.45
N SER A 57 8.54 -6.05 9.53
CA SER A 57 8.55 -6.33 8.09
C SER A 57 9.82 -5.89 7.37
N ASN A 58 10.77 -5.26 8.08
CA ASN A 58 11.97 -4.63 7.52
C ASN A 58 11.63 -3.71 6.34
N ALA A 59 10.62 -2.86 6.51
CA ALA A 59 10.13 -1.96 5.47
C ALA A 59 11.21 -0.97 5.00
N GLY A 60 11.21 -0.64 3.71
CA GLY A 60 12.16 0.34 3.17
C GLY A 60 11.83 1.79 3.56
N LEU A 61 10.52 2.08 3.77
CA LEU A 61 10.01 3.42 4.09
C LEU A 61 8.80 3.32 5.02
N ALA A 62 8.72 4.20 6.03
CA ALA A 62 7.55 4.41 6.87
C ALA A 62 7.11 5.87 6.77
N VAL A 63 5.83 6.11 6.48
CA VAL A 63 5.27 7.46 6.32
C VAL A 63 4.11 7.68 7.29
N ILE A 64 4.17 8.78 8.04
CA ILE A 64 3.08 9.25 8.87
C ILE A 64 2.37 10.42 8.18
N GLY A 65 1.02 10.38 8.07
CA GLY A 65 0.26 11.42 7.40
C GLY A 65 0.25 12.75 8.15
N ASP A 66 0.24 12.71 9.48
CA ASP A 66 0.32 13.87 10.34
C ASP A 66 1.79 14.32 10.49
N GLU A 67 2.11 15.49 9.94
CA GLU A 67 3.47 16.02 9.94
C GLU A 67 4.02 16.31 11.34
N ASP A 68 3.15 16.67 12.29
CA ASP A 68 3.53 16.93 13.67
C ASP A 68 4.14 15.70 14.36
N LEU A 69 3.83 14.50 13.86
CA LEU A 69 4.31 13.22 14.39
C LEU A 69 5.59 12.70 13.71
N TYR A 70 6.18 13.48 12.79
CA TYR A 70 7.42 13.09 12.12
C TYR A 70 8.54 12.73 13.09
N SER A 71 8.76 13.60 14.10
CA SER A 71 9.82 13.40 15.08
C SER A 71 9.63 12.13 15.89
N ASP A 72 8.38 11.85 16.29
CA ASP A 72 8.05 10.67 17.08
C ASP A 72 8.30 9.38 16.28
N LEU A 73 7.90 9.36 15.00
CA LEU A 73 8.15 8.23 14.13
C LEU A 73 9.64 8.02 13.86
N ARG A 74 10.38 9.08 13.61
CA ARG A 74 11.84 9.05 13.42
C ARG A 74 12.54 8.45 14.64
N ASP A 75 12.18 8.94 15.84
CA ASP A 75 12.79 8.49 17.08
C ASP A 75 12.39 7.04 17.41
N ALA A 76 11.14 6.66 17.12
CA ALA A 76 10.68 5.28 17.23
C ALA A 76 11.38 4.32 16.27
N LEU A 77 11.89 4.77 15.13
CA LEU A 77 12.62 3.96 14.14
C LEU A 77 14.15 4.15 14.19
N ALA A 78 14.65 4.88 15.19
CA ALA A 78 16.08 5.05 15.38
C ALA A 78 16.82 3.71 15.49
N GLY A 79 17.99 3.62 14.86
CA GLY A 79 18.81 2.40 14.82
C GLY A 79 18.33 1.32 13.83
N THR A 80 17.32 1.61 13.02
CA THR A 80 16.88 0.76 11.89
C THR A 80 17.35 1.33 10.55
N SER A 81 17.21 0.53 9.47
CA SER A 81 17.43 1.00 8.09
C SER A 81 16.18 1.62 7.45
N VAL A 82 15.06 1.68 8.16
CA VAL A 82 13.79 2.21 7.67
C VAL A 82 13.90 3.72 7.49
N ARG A 83 13.64 4.20 6.26
CA ARG A 83 13.53 5.64 6.02
C ARG A 83 12.21 6.16 6.57
N VAL A 84 12.18 7.41 7.02
CA VAL A 84 11.00 8.04 7.60
C VAL A 84 10.64 9.30 6.82
N ALA A 85 9.34 9.49 6.56
CA ALA A 85 8.79 10.71 5.97
C ALA A 85 7.43 11.03 6.59
N ALA A 86 6.92 12.23 6.36
CA ALA A 86 5.62 12.68 6.85
C ALA A 86 4.89 13.57 5.85
N GLY A 87 3.58 13.69 6.02
CA GLY A 87 2.71 14.57 5.25
C GLY A 87 2.11 13.92 3.99
N GLU A 88 1.17 14.64 3.39
CA GLU A 88 0.41 14.16 2.23
C GLU A 88 1.30 13.88 1.01
N ALA A 89 2.25 14.76 0.73
CA ALA A 89 3.19 14.57 -0.36
C ALA A 89 3.99 13.27 -0.18
N ALA A 90 4.43 12.97 1.03
CA ALA A 90 5.17 11.75 1.34
C ALA A 90 4.28 10.48 1.23
N LEU A 91 2.98 10.58 1.51
CA LEU A 91 2.03 9.46 1.25
C LEU A 91 1.95 9.16 -0.26
N CYS A 92 1.91 10.19 -1.11
CA CYS A 92 1.92 10.02 -2.56
C CYS A 92 3.26 9.45 -3.05
N GLU A 93 4.39 9.94 -2.51
CA GLU A 93 5.73 9.40 -2.81
C GLU A 93 5.87 7.92 -2.40
N ALA A 94 5.28 7.52 -1.26
CA ALA A 94 5.25 6.12 -0.84
C ALA A 94 4.49 5.24 -1.83
N ALA A 95 3.37 5.72 -2.36
CA ALA A 95 2.57 5.04 -3.37
C ALA A 95 3.29 4.93 -4.72
N ASP A 96 4.13 5.92 -5.04
CA ASP A 96 4.93 5.97 -6.27
C ASP A 96 6.22 5.13 -6.19
N GLN A 97 6.62 4.63 -5.02
CA GLN A 97 7.76 3.74 -4.90
C GLN A 97 7.59 2.50 -5.78
N PRO A 98 8.66 2.06 -6.50
CA PRO A 98 8.58 0.89 -7.34
C PRO A 98 8.20 -0.37 -6.53
N SER A 99 6.96 -0.79 -6.62
CA SER A 99 6.39 -1.99 -6.02
C SER A 99 5.56 -2.76 -7.05
N ASP A 100 5.44 -4.07 -6.92
CA ASP A 100 4.69 -4.90 -7.85
C ASP A 100 3.17 -4.73 -7.64
N TRP A 101 2.76 -4.46 -6.39
CA TRP A 101 1.38 -4.11 -6.08
C TRP A 101 1.28 -3.21 -4.85
N VAL A 102 0.16 -2.51 -4.75
CA VAL A 102 -0.16 -1.55 -3.69
C VAL A 102 -1.48 -1.93 -3.03
N MET A 103 -1.47 -2.11 -1.72
CA MET A 103 -2.71 -2.17 -0.93
C MET A 103 -3.17 -0.75 -0.62
N ALA A 104 -4.29 -0.33 -1.18
CA ALA A 104 -4.88 0.99 -0.94
C ALA A 104 -5.95 0.90 0.15
N GLY A 105 -5.53 1.01 1.41
CA GLY A 105 -6.37 0.87 2.61
C GLY A 105 -6.54 2.16 3.43
N ILE A 106 -6.15 3.33 2.91
CA ILE A 106 -6.45 4.62 3.56
C ILE A 106 -7.92 4.93 3.35
N VAL A 107 -8.68 5.10 4.43
CA VAL A 107 -10.13 5.37 4.37
C VAL A 107 -10.44 6.82 3.98
N GLY A 108 -11.60 7.05 3.37
CA GLY A 108 -12.09 8.38 3.02
C GLY A 108 -11.29 9.08 1.91
N ALA A 109 -11.50 10.39 1.77
CA ALA A 109 -10.90 11.20 0.70
C ALA A 109 -9.36 11.27 0.76
N ALA A 110 -8.76 11.12 1.93
CA ALA A 110 -7.31 11.13 2.10
C ALA A 110 -6.59 9.99 1.33
N GLY A 111 -7.30 8.92 1.00
CA GLY A 111 -6.77 7.83 0.19
C GLY A 111 -6.72 8.11 -1.32
N LEU A 112 -7.41 9.14 -1.81
CA LEU A 112 -7.57 9.37 -3.26
C LEU A 112 -6.24 9.68 -3.94
N HIS A 113 -5.52 10.70 -3.49
CA HIS A 113 -4.27 11.13 -4.12
C HIS A 113 -3.20 10.03 -4.10
N PRO A 114 -2.90 9.36 -2.96
CA PRO A 114 -1.96 8.24 -2.96
C PRO A 114 -2.39 7.08 -3.86
N THR A 115 -3.69 6.77 -3.93
CA THR A 115 -4.21 5.72 -4.82
C THR A 115 -4.01 6.09 -6.28
N LEU A 116 -4.29 7.34 -6.67
CA LEU A 116 -4.04 7.84 -8.02
C LEU A 116 -2.55 7.83 -8.38
N SER A 117 -1.65 8.14 -7.43
CA SER A 117 -0.20 8.03 -7.65
C SER A 117 0.21 6.59 -8.01
N ALA A 118 -0.31 5.59 -7.29
CA ALA A 118 -0.08 4.19 -7.60
C ALA A 118 -0.64 3.78 -8.97
N ILE A 119 -1.86 4.23 -9.32
CA ILE A 119 -2.50 3.96 -10.62
C ILE A 119 -1.68 4.56 -11.76
N ARG A 120 -1.26 5.82 -11.64
CA ARG A 120 -0.47 6.55 -12.66
C ARG A 120 0.87 5.90 -12.94
N ARG A 121 1.43 5.20 -11.97
CA ARG A 121 2.64 4.39 -12.14
C ARG A 121 2.38 3.05 -12.88
N GLY A 122 1.14 2.70 -13.17
CA GLY A 122 0.78 1.42 -13.78
C GLY A 122 0.83 0.23 -12.81
N ALA A 123 0.64 0.48 -11.49
CA ALA A 123 0.68 -0.58 -10.49
C ALA A 123 -0.56 -1.48 -10.52
N ILE A 124 -0.42 -2.68 -9.96
CA ILE A 124 -1.58 -3.45 -9.49
C ILE A 124 -2.02 -2.83 -8.15
N VAL A 125 -3.23 -2.29 -8.08
CA VAL A 125 -3.80 -1.64 -6.90
C VAL A 125 -4.92 -2.50 -6.34
N ALA A 126 -4.71 -3.05 -5.16
CA ALA A 126 -5.73 -3.73 -4.36
C ALA A 126 -6.50 -2.66 -3.57
N LEU A 127 -7.69 -2.32 -4.04
CA LEU A 127 -8.48 -1.18 -3.52
C LEU A 127 -9.45 -1.65 -2.44
N ALA A 128 -9.21 -1.21 -1.20
CA ALA A 128 -10.10 -1.40 -0.06
C ALA A 128 -10.93 -0.14 0.28
N ASN A 129 -10.61 1.00 -0.35
CA ASN A 129 -11.31 2.27 -0.15
C ASN A 129 -12.33 2.49 -1.26
N LYS A 130 -13.58 2.06 -1.04
CA LYS A 130 -14.69 2.25 -1.98
C LYS A 130 -15.11 3.72 -2.12
N GLU A 131 -14.85 4.55 -1.12
CA GLU A 131 -15.16 5.98 -1.15
C GLU A 131 -14.43 6.69 -2.30
N CYS A 132 -13.24 6.27 -2.64
CA CYS A 132 -12.49 6.79 -3.79
C CYS A 132 -13.23 6.51 -5.11
N LEU A 133 -13.83 5.33 -5.28
CA LEU A 133 -14.62 5.00 -6.47
C LEU A 133 -15.93 5.81 -6.52
N VAL A 134 -16.56 6.05 -5.37
CA VAL A 134 -17.79 6.85 -5.30
C VAL A 134 -17.51 8.31 -5.67
N CYS A 135 -16.41 8.87 -5.17
CA CYS A 135 -16.09 10.29 -5.39
C CYS A 135 -15.40 10.58 -6.73
N ALA A 136 -14.60 9.63 -7.25
CA ALA A 136 -13.72 9.86 -8.39
C ALA A 136 -13.61 8.63 -9.31
N GLY A 137 -14.65 7.79 -9.39
CA GLY A 137 -14.60 6.53 -10.12
C GLY A 137 -14.29 6.69 -11.61
N GLU A 138 -14.92 7.65 -12.29
CA GLU A 138 -14.65 7.93 -13.71
C GLU A 138 -13.19 8.32 -13.93
N LEU A 139 -12.65 9.23 -13.11
CA LEU A 139 -11.26 9.65 -13.17
C LEU A 139 -10.33 8.47 -12.92
N MET A 140 -10.60 7.66 -11.90
CA MET A 140 -9.75 6.51 -11.56
C MET A 140 -9.74 5.47 -12.68
N LEU A 141 -10.90 5.16 -13.29
CA LEU A 141 -10.99 4.21 -14.39
C LEU A 141 -10.29 4.71 -15.66
N GLU A 142 -10.37 6.02 -15.92
CA GLU A 142 -9.63 6.64 -17.02
C GLU A 142 -8.12 6.54 -16.80
N GLU A 143 -7.62 6.88 -15.60
CA GLU A 143 -6.22 6.78 -15.24
C GLU A 143 -5.71 5.31 -15.29
N VAL A 144 -6.54 4.35 -14.85
CA VAL A 144 -6.23 2.91 -14.96
C VAL A 144 -6.01 2.52 -16.42
N LYS A 145 -6.92 2.95 -17.31
CA LYS A 145 -6.84 2.65 -18.75
C LYS A 145 -5.64 3.32 -19.42
N GLN A 146 -5.37 4.58 -19.08
CA GLN A 146 -4.27 5.36 -19.67
C GLN A 146 -2.90 4.83 -19.26
N ASN A 147 -2.76 4.38 -18.02
CA ASN A 147 -1.47 3.98 -17.46
C ASN A 147 -1.27 2.46 -17.42
N GLY A 148 -2.21 1.67 -17.93
CA GLY A 148 -2.11 0.21 -17.92
C GLY A 148 -2.09 -0.41 -16.51
N ALA A 149 -2.64 0.30 -15.53
CA ALA A 149 -2.76 -0.20 -14.17
C ALA A 149 -3.82 -1.30 -14.06
N THR A 150 -3.78 -2.06 -12.99
CA THR A 150 -4.83 -3.05 -12.66
C THR A 150 -5.47 -2.67 -11.33
N LEU A 151 -6.78 -2.51 -11.31
CA LEU A 151 -7.53 -2.23 -10.09
C LEU A 151 -8.27 -3.49 -9.64
N LEU A 152 -7.95 -3.98 -8.44
CA LEU A 152 -8.56 -5.17 -7.85
C LEU A 152 -9.40 -4.77 -6.63
N PRO A 153 -10.70 -5.06 -6.60
CA PRO A 153 -11.53 -4.80 -5.42
C PRO A 153 -11.17 -5.76 -4.29
N VAL A 154 -11.05 -5.24 -3.06
CA VAL A 154 -10.73 -6.04 -1.86
C VAL A 154 -11.89 -6.06 -0.87
N ASP A 155 -12.87 -5.16 -1.01
CA ASP A 155 -14.11 -5.26 -0.25
C ASP A 155 -14.92 -6.51 -0.66
N SER A 156 -15.68 -7.05 0.30
CA SER A 156 -16.33 -8.37 0.13
C SER A 156 -17.32 -8.39 -1.02
N GLU A 157 -18.08 -7.31 -1.20
CA GLU A 157 -19.16 -7.23 -2.18
C GLU A 157 -18.63 -7.19 -3.61
N HIS A 158 -17.71 -6.27 -3.87
CA HIS A 158 -17.12 -6.11 -5.21
C HIS A 158 -16.16 -7.25 -5.54
N ASN A 159 -15.45 -7.80 -4.55
CA ASN A 159 -14.57 -8.95 -4.77
C ASN A 159 -15.36 -10.20 -5.16
N ALA A 160 -16.52 -10.45 -4.52
CA ALA A 160 -17.40 -11.55 -4.89
C ALA A 160 -17.91 -11.42 -6.34
N ILE A 161 -18.30 -10.22 -6.76
CA ILE A 161 -18.71 -9.96 -8.14
C ILE A 161 -17.53 -10.17 -9.09
N TYR A 162 -16.36 -9.62 -8.76
CA TYR A 162 -15.15 -9.72 -9.59
C TYR A 162 -14.73 -11.17 -9.84
N GLN A 163 -14.86 -12.05 -8.82
CA GLN A 163 -14.48 -13.46 -8.94
C GLN A 163 -15.40 -14.28 -9.84
N VAL A 164 -16.66 -13.87 -10.01
CA VAL A 164 -17.66 -14.59 -10.82
C VAL A 164 -18.00 -13.88 -12.12
N PHE A 165 -17.42 -12.70 -12.35
CA PHE A 165 -17.67 -11.91 -13.56
C PHE A 165 -16.91 -12.53 -14.74
N ASP A 166 -17.62 -12.74 -15.82
CA ASP A 166 -17.05 -13.17 -17.10
C ASP A 166 -16.61 -11.91 -17.87
N PHE A 167 -15.31 -11.83 -18.13
CA PHE A 167 -14.69 -10.70 -18.83
C PHE A 167 -14.50 -10.95 -20.35
N ASP A 168 -15.00 -12.09 -20.88
CA ASP A 168 -14.93 -12.46 -22.30
C ASP A 168 -16.00 -11.77 -23.17
#